data_be007fc806ab520087bae447d76c989b
#
_entry.id   be007fc806ab520087bae447d76c989b
#
_cell.length_a   1.000
_cell.length_b   1.000
_cell.length_c   1.000
_cell.angle_alpha   90.00
_cell.angle_beta   90.00
_cell.angle_gamma   90.00
#
_symmetry.space_group_name_H-M   'P 1'
#
loop_
_entity.id
_entity.type
_entity.pdbx_description
1 polymer ?
#
loop_
_entity_poly.entity_id
_entity_poly.type
_entity_poly.pdbx_seq_one_letter_code
_entity_poly.pdbx_strand_id
1 'polypeptide(L)'
;RVFVWGFSHTGALGIPSFVIPETGRKKPKKFQLTPYRLDMDEKISSAACGYGFTLLSSKTANITKIWGMGLNKDSQIGFHRSRRDRTKGYEYILEPSPIPLPLDKPQETKVLQVSCGRAHSLILTDKEGVFSLGNNSYGQCAREVIEGEIYRMVILKNVCHCFLYLNSCGLGFCLIQVACGQDHSLFRTEKGEVYSCGWGADGQTGQSDTPIKIQLFNLNKITQKLRKMVRIVNYNYIYIYIFFFLQVNVPQHLPFQHVGKVKHVACGGTGCIAVNGDGSVFVWGYGILGKGPNFLEAQQPEIIPQSLFGLSDFNPDIRVTKVFSGLGHFAALNNRGELFVWGKNLRGCLGTGRFEDQYFPWRVTVPGEVVDVSCGVDHMVALVKSFM
;
A
#
# COMPACT_ATOMS: atom_id res chain seq x y z
N ARG A 1 -7.10 -2.60 -19.08
CA ARG A 1 -8.16 -1.71 -18.58
C ARG A 1 -8.00 -1.53 -17.07
N VAL A 2 -8.43 -0.38 -16.55
CA VAL A 2 -8.38 -0.04 -15.12
C VAL A 2 -9.81 0.03 -14.58
N PHE A 3 -10.06 -0.60 -13.44
CA PHE A 3 -11.32 -0.49 -12.71
C PHE A 3 -11.04 0.01 -11.30
N VAL A 4 -11.88 0.92 -10.80
CA VAL A 4 -11.74 1.59 -9.49
C VAL A 4 -13.06 1.55 -8.73
N TRP A 5 -13.02 1.42 -7.41
CA TRP A 5 -14.19 1.48 -6.54
C TRP A 5 -13.83 1.77 -5.09
N GLY A 6 -14.81 2.10 -4.29
CA GLY A 6 -14.68 2.44 -2.87
C GLY A 6 -14.99 3.90 -2.59
N PHE A 7 -14.33 4.46 -1.60
CA PHE A 7 -14.50 5.82 -1.13
C PHE A 7 -13.54 6.80 -1.83
N SER A 8 -14.06 7.93 -2.27
CA SER A 8 -13.30 8.93 -3.03
C SER A 8 -13.55 10.37 -2.58
N HIS A 9 -13.53 10.61 -1.28
CA HIS A 9 -13.65 11.99 -0.77
C HIS A 9 -12.49 12.88 -1.23
N THR A 10 -11.32 12.29 -1.44
CA THR A 10 -10.09 12.97 -1.83
C THR A 10 -9.82 12.99 -3.34
N GLY A 11 -10.65 12.30 -4.14
CA GLY A 11 -10.42 12.10 -5.57
C GLY A 11 -9.63 10.83 -5.90
N ALA A 12 -9.39 9.92 -4.94
CA ALA A 12 -8.56 8.73 -5.10
C ALA A 12 -9.01 7.77 -6.22
N LEU A 13 -10.25 7.84 -6.65
CA LEU A 13 -10.79 7.02 -7.75
C LEU A 13 -10.63 7.67 -9.13
N GLY A 14 -10.30 8.96 -9.20
CA GLY A 14 -10.15 9.69 -10.46
C GLY A 14 -11.40 9.77 -11.31
N ILE A 15 -12.59 9.60 -10.73
CA ILE A 15 -13.86 9.57 -11.46
C ILE A 15 -14.36 10.99 -11.69
N PRO A 16 -14.50 11.46 -12.95
CA PRO A 16 -14.88 12.85 -13.25
C PRO A 16 -16.22 13.28 -12.65
N SER A 17 -17.18 12.36 -12.54
CA SER A 17 -18.52 12.67 -11.95
C SER A 17 -18.49 12.95 -10.43
N PHE A 18 -17.34 12.74 -9.76
CA PHE A 18 -17.12 13.05 -8.35
C PHE A 18 -16.60 14.48 -8.16
N VAL A 19 -16.18 15.12 -9.23
CA VAL A 19 -15.80 16.54 -9.25
C VAL A 19 -17.07 17.36 -9.03
N ILE A 20 -17.01 18.32 -8.09
CA ILE A 20 -18.12 19.23 -7.81
C ILE A 20 -18.23 20.18 -9.01
N PRO A 21 -19.35 20.22 -9.74
CA PRO A 21 -19.56 21.25 -10.75
C PRO A 21 -19.53 22.62 -10.09
N GLU A 22 -18.91 23.61 -10.70
CA GLU A 22 -18.83 25.00 -10.19
C GLU A 22 -20.24 25.61 -9.92
N THR A 23 -21.28 25.06 -10.49
CA THR A 23 -22.68 25.48 -10.34
C THR A 23 -23.37 25.04 -9.05
N GLY A 24 -22.71 24.32 -8.15
CA GLY A 24 -23.11 24.17 -6.73
C GLY A 24 -24.36 23.38 -6.41
N ARG A 25 -25.12 22.84 -7.38
CA ARG A 25 -26.47 22.28 -7.15
C ARG A 25 -26.52 20.76 -6.86
N LYS A 26 -25.44 19.99 -7.00
CA LYS A 26 -25.42 18.55 -6.69
C LYS A 26 -24.40 18.26 -5.61
N LYS A 27 -24.81 17.52 -4.56
CA LYS A 27 -23.87 16.99 -3.56
C LYS A 27 -22.87 16.06 -4.27
N PRO A 28 -21.55 16.20 -4.03
CA PRO A 28 -20.56 15.34 -4.67
C PRO A 28 -20.82 13.88 -4.27
N LYS A 29 -20.75 13.00 -5.24
CA LYS A 29 -20.78 11.55 -4.99
C LYS A 29 -19.46 11.18 -4.31
N LYS A 30 -19.51 10.42 -3.19
CA LYS A 30 -18.33 10.06 -2.39
C LYS A 30 -17.97 8.58 -2.50
N PHE A 31 -18.90 7.76 -2.96
CA PHE A 31 -18.77 6.30 -2.99
C PHE A 31 -19.06 5.75 -4.38
N GLN A 32 -18.21 4.88 -4.82
CA GLN A 32 -18.42 4.01 -5.98
C GLN A 32 -18.44 2.57 -5.46
N LEU A 33 -19.64 2.00 -5.33
CA LEU A 33 -19.86 0.72 -4.65
C LEU A 33 -19.61 -0.51 -5.53
N THR A 34 -19.45 -0.30 -6.84
CA THR A 34 -19.18 -1.36 -7.82
C THR A 34 -18.00 -0.96 -8.69
N PRO A 35 -17.28 -1.92 -9.30
CA PRO A 35 -16.19 -1.62 -10.20
C PRO A 35 -16.59 -0.65 -11.31
N TYR A 36 -15.94 0.50 -11.37
CA TYR A 36 -16.11 1.54 -12.39
C TYR A 36 -14.90 1.54 -13.31
N ARG A 37 -15.14 1.49 -14.62
CA ARG A 37 -14.06 1.57 -15.60
C ARG A 37 -13.52 2.99 -15.67
N LEU A 38 -12.23 3.13 -15.35
CA LEU A 38 -11.50 4.38 -15.54
C LEU A 38 -10.85 4.37 -16.91
N ASP A 39 -11.21 5.34 -17.75
CA ASP A 39 -10.62 5.46 -19.08
C ASP A 39 -9.24 6.10 -18.97
N MET A 40 -8.26 5.43 -19.57
CA MET A 40 -6.86 5.83 -19.64
C MET A 40 -6.40 5.71 -21.08
N ASP A 41 -5.70 6.72 -21.59
CA ASP A 41 -5.13 6.72 -22.96
C ASP A 41 -4.00 5.69 -23.07
N GLU A 42 -3.32 5.40 -21.96
CA GLU A 42 -2.20 4.46 -21.91
C GLU A 42 -2.57 3.13 -21.24
N LYS A 43 -1.90 2.06 -21.70
CA LYS A 43 -2.03 0.74 -21.08
C LYS A 43 -1.34 0.73 -19.71
N ILE A 44 -2.12 0.71 -18.64
CA ILE A 44 -1.61 0.64 -17.27
C ILE A 44 -1.08 -0.77 -16.97
N SER A 45 0.12 -0.83 -16.42
CA SER A 45 0.84 -2.07 -16.08
C SER A 45 1.04 -2.28 -14.59
N SER A 46 0.97 -1.22 -13.78
CA SER A 46 1.03 -1.30 -12.32
C SER A 46 0.14 -0.23 -11.70
N ALA A 47 -0.47 -0.54 -10.57
CA ALA A 47 -1.30 0.38 -9.79
C ALA A 47 -0.98 0.22 -8.30
N ALA A 48 -1.05 1.31 -7.55
CA ALA A 48 -0.90 1.30 -6.11
C ALA A 48 -1.88 2.26 -5.45
N CYS A 49 -2.54 1.78 -4.39
CA CYS A 49 -3.46 2.55 -3.57
C CYS A 49 -2.80 2.90 -2.24
N GLY A 50 -2.77 4.19 -1.90
CA GLY A 50 -2.33 4.68 -0.59
C GLY A 50 -3.51 5.09 0.29
N TYR A 51 -3.24 5.99 1.24
CA TYR A 51 -4.26 6.56 2.12
C TYR A 51 -4.98 7.73 1.43
N GLY A 52 -6.02 7.41 0.68
CA GLY A 52 -6.83 8.40 -0.05
C GLY A 52 -6.18 8.93 -1.32
N PHE A 53 -5.24 8.22 -1.90
CA PHE A 53 -4.63 8.53 -3.19
C PHE A 53 -4.25 7.25 -3.95
N THR A 54 -4.03 7.40 -5.24
CA THR A 54 -3.71 6.29 -6.16
C THR A 54 -2.61 6.71 -7.13
N LEU A 55 -1.68 5.81 -7.41
CA LEU A 55 -0.74 5.87 -8.51
C LEU A 55 -1.05 4.81 -9.56
N LEU A 56 -0.94 5.19 -10.82
CA LEU A 56 -1.01 4.30 -11.97
C LEU A 56 0.27 4.45 -12.79
N SER A 57 0.79 3.36 -13.35
CA SER A 57 1.96 3.44 -14.21
C SER A 57 1.83 2.59 -15.47
N SER A 58 2.53 3.01 -16.54
CA SER A 58 2.63 2.33 -17.82
C SER A 58 4.09 2.01 -18.14
N LYS A 59 4.32 0.89 -18.83
CA LYS A 59 5.63 0.52 -19.40
C LYS A 59 5.87 1.13 -20.79
N THR A 60 5.16 2.20 -21.10
CA THR A 60 5.28 2.91 -22.38
C THR A 60 6.65 3.53 -22.58
N ALA A 61 7.06 3.72 -23.82
CA ALA A 61 8.22 4.53 -24.21
C ALA A 61 7.93 6.04 -24.18
N ASN A 62 6.66 6.46 -24.00
CA ASN A 62 6.28 7.86 -23.91
C ASN A 62 6.91 8.53 -22.68
N ILE A 63 7.02 9.86 -22.72
CA ILE A 63 7.59 10.64 -21.61
C ILE A 63 6.73 10.51 -20.34
N THR A 64 5.41 10.61 -20.48
CA THR A 64 4.46 10.40 -19.39
C THR A 64 4.28 8.91 -19.13
N LYS A 65 4.66 8.46 -17.96
CA LYS A 65 4.63 7.04 -17.57
C LYS A 65 3.84 6.80 -16.28
N ILE A 66 3.52 7.85 -15.53
CA ILE A 66 2.87 7.77 -14.23
C ILE A 66 1.78 8.82 -14.15
N TRP A 67 0.68 8.43 -13.52
CA TRP A 67 -0.46 9.29 -13.19
C TRP A 67 -0.78 9.15 -11.71
N GLY A 68 -1.10 10.27 -11.08
CA GLY A 68 -1.53 10.33 -9.69
C GLY A 68 -2.90 10.97 -9.56
N MET A 69 -3.66 10.54 -8.56
CA MET A 69 -4.95 11.08 -8.21
C MET A 69 -5.25 10.91 -6.72
N GLY A 70 -6.01 11.82 -6.13
CA GLY A 70 -6.38 11.79 -4.73
C GLY A 70 -5.67 12.82 -3.86
N LEU A 71 -5.45 12.47 -2.59
CA LEU A 71 -4.80 13.31 -1.59
C LEU A 71 -3.35 13.60 -1.95
N ASN A 72 -2.95 14.89 -1.86
CA ASN A 72 -1.63 15.36 -2.24
C ASN A 72 -1.04 16.41 -1.27
N LYS A 73 -1.37 16.34 -0.01
CA LYS A 73 -0.90 17.33 0.99
C LYS A 73 0.60 17.33 1.19
N ASP A 74 1.22 16.18 1.01
CA ASP A 74 2.67 15.98 1.16
C ASP A 74 3.37 15.78 -0.21
N SER A 75 2.70 16.10 -1.32
CA SER A 75 3.18 15.81 -2.70
C SER A 75 3.49 14.33 -2.95
N GLN A 76 2.75 13.43 -2.29
CA GLN A 76 2.87 11.99 -2.47
C GLN A 76 2.49 11.50 -3.87
N ILE A 77 1.83 12.36 -4.67
CA ILE A 77 1.56 12.15 -6.10
C ILE A 77 2.18 13.25 -6.97
N GLY A 78 3.27 13.84 -6.51
CA GLY A 78 4.01 14.88 -7.21
C GLY A 78 3.46 16.28 -7.02
N PHE A 79 4.25 17.27 -7.47
CA PHE A 79 3.86 18.66 -7.37
C PHE A 79 2.97 19.06 -8.54
N HIS A 80 1.72 19.35 -8.24
CA HIS A 80 0.72 19.87 -9.19
C HIS A 80 0.43 21.33 -8.89
N ARG A 81 0.95 22.25 -9.74
CA ARG A 81 0.82 23.71 -9.55
C ARG A 81 -0.63 24.15 -9.58
N SER A 82 -1.04 24.89 -8.55
CA SER A 82 -2.37 25.49 -8.51
C SER A 82 -2.54 26.58 -9.58
N ARG A 83 -3.68 26.62 -10.24
CA ARG A 83 -4.03 27.69 -11.20
C ARG A 83 -4.28 29.04 -10.52
N ARG A 84 -4.76 29.04 -9.26
CA ARG A 84 -5.09 30.24 -8.49
C ARG A 84 -3.86 30.85 -7.82
N ASP A 85 -2.95 30.02 -7.31
CA ASP A 85 -1.74 30.46 -6.63
C ASP A 85 -0.57 29.62 -7.13
N ARG A 86 0.28 30.24 -7.94
CA ARG A 86 1.42 29.55 -8.58
C ARG A 86 2.51 29.11 -7.59
N THR A 87 2.47 29.61 -6.35
CA THR A 87 3.40 29.23 -5.28
C THR A 87 2.93 28.01 -4.51
N LYS A 88 1.64 27.61 -4.68
CA LYS A 88 1.03 26.47 -4.00
C LYS A 88 0.72 25.34 -4.96
N GLY A 89 0.88 24.11 -4.48
CA GLY A 89 0.38 22.91 -5.14
C GLY A 89 -1.07 22.61 -4.77
N TYR A 90 -1.75 21.84 -5.61
CA TYR A 90 -3.07 21.29 -5.28
C TYR A 90 -2.93 20.23 -4.18
N GLU A 91 -3.78 20.32 -3.15
CA GLU A 91 -3.88 19.32 -2.08
C GLU A 91 -4.69 18.08 -2.48
N TYR A 92 -5.49 18.20 -3.51
CA TYR A 92 -6.35 17.12 -4.04
C TYR A 92 -6.28 17.14 -5.55
N ILE A 93 -6.03 15.98 -6.13
CA ILE A 93 -6.01 15.76 -7.58
C ILE A 93 -7.19 14.85 -7.90
N LEU A 94 -8.20 15.38 -8.59
CA LEU A 94 -9.51 14.71 -8.72
C LEU A 94 -9.59 13.76 -9.91
N GLU A 95 -8.65 13.87 -10.86
CA GLU A 95 -8.56 13.05 -12.08
C GLU A 95 -7.12 12.54 -12.26
N PRO A 96 -6.91 11.41 -12.96
CA PRO A 96 -5.57 10.94 -13.25
C PRO A 96 -4.73 12.04 -13.91
N SER A 97 -3.72 12.52 -13.21
CA SER A 97 -2.87 13.62 -13.65
C SER A 97 -1.43 13.17 -13.82
N PRO A 98 -0.76 13.53 -14.92
CA PRO A 98 0.61 13.13 -15.19
C PRO A 98 1.57 13.57 -14.09
N ILE A 99 2.47 12.66 -13.70
CA ILE A 99 3.59 12.95 -12.80
C ILE A 99 4.86 12.91 -13.64
N PRO A 100 5.55 14.05 -13.87
CA PRO A 100 6.79 14.06 -14.62
C PRO A 100 7.90 13.41 -13.79
N LEU A 101 8.53 12.37 -14.34
CA LEU A 101 9.74 11.78 -13.76
C LEU A 101 10.97 12.49 -14.32
N PRO A 102 11.95 12.88 -13.49
CA PRO A 102 13.20 13.45 -13.94
C PRO A 102 14.16 12.36 -14.42
N LEU A 103 13.79 11.69 -15.51
CA LEU A 103 14.57 10.63 -16.11
C LEU A 103 15.63 11.22 -17.04
N ASP A 104 16.84 10.66 -17.00
CA ASP A 104 17.93 11.01 -17.92
C ASP A 104 17.62 10.51 -19.34
N LYS A 105 16.99 9.31 -19.42
CA LYS A 105 16.62 8.68 -20.69
C LYS A 105 15.15 8.26 -20.71
N PRO A 106 14.22 9.20 -20.81
CA PRO A 106 12.79 8.92 -20.61
C PRO A 106 12.20 7.93 -21.65
N GLN A 107 12.73 7.86 -22.85
CA GLN A 107 12.23 6.91 -23.88
C GLN A 107 12.76 5.48 -23.68
N GLU A 108 13.92 5.32 -23.00
CA GLU A 108 14.54 4.03 -22.77
C GLU A 108 14.17 3.41 -21.43
N THR A 109 13.83 4.24 -20.44
CA THR A 109 13.54 3.83 -19.06
C THR A 109 12.08 3.49 -18.90
N LYS A 110 11.79 2.31 -18.34
CA LYS A 110 10.43 1.82 -18.06
C LYS A 110 10.16 1.85 -16.56
N VAL A 111 8.93 2.19 -16.20
CA VAL A 111 8.45 2.01 -14.84
C VAL A 111 8.01 0.56 -14.65
N LEU A 112 8.63 -0.13 -13.70
CA LEU A 112 8.35 -1.53 -13.39
C LEU A 112 7.23 -1.68 -12.37
N GLN A 113 7.26 -0.84 -11.31
CA GLN A 113 6.34 -0.94 -10.18
C GLN A 113 6.14 0.43 -9.54
N VAL A 114 4.94 0.67 -9.02
CA VAL A 114 4.62 1.75 -8.09
C VAL A 114 4.16 1.16 -6.76
N SER A 115 4.43 1.85 -5.65
CA SER A 115 3.96 1.48 -4.32
C SER A 115 3.62 2.73 -3.52
N CYS A 116 2.56 2.66 -2.71
CA CYS A 116 2.02 3.80 -1.95
C CYS A 116 1.88 3.46 -0.48
N GLY A 117 2.33 4.37 0.37
CA GLY A 117 2.14 4.31 1.82
C GLY A 117 1.04 5.24 2.31
N ARG A 118 1.17 5.76 3.54
CA ARG A 118 0.21 6.73 4.10
C ARG A 118 0.33 8.09 3.43
N ALA A 119 1.53 8.59 3.26
CA ALA A 119 1.81 9.92 2.72
C ALA A 119 3.07 9.96 1.86
N HIS A 120 3.55 8.80 1.39
CA HIS A 120 4.71 8.68 0.51
C HIS A 120 4.48 7.63 -0.57
N SER A 121 5.27 7.72 -1.63
CA SER A 121 5.20 6.82 -2.77
C SER A 121 6.59 6.46 -3.25
N LEU A 122 6.74 5.24 -3.78
CA LEU A 122 7.93 4.74 -4.43
C LEU A 122 7.62 4.32 -5.86
N ILE A 123 8.55 4.60 -6.75
CA ILE A 123 8.48 4.31 -8.18
C ILE A 123 9.76 3.60 -8.58
N LEU A 124 9.65 2.32 -8.94
CA LEU A 124 10.77 1.51 -9.39
C LEU A 124 10.87 1.56 -10.91
N THR A 125 12.06 1.83 -11.42
CA THR A 125 12.40 1.81 -12.85
C THR A 125 13.39 0.69 -13.17
N ASP A 126 13.48 0.33 -14.45
CA ASP A 126 14.40 -0.72 -14.92
C ASP A 126 15.85 -0.26 -15.06
N LYS A 127 16.09 1.03 -15.31
CA LYS A 127 17.43 1.56 -15.62
C LYS A 127 17.91 2.66 -14.67
N GLU A 128 16.99 3.43 -14.09
CA GLU A 128 17.33 4.64 -13.33
C GLU A 128 16.99 4.53 -11.83
N GLY A 129 16.83 3.29 -11.32
CA GLY A 129 16.63 3.02 -9.91
C GLY A 129 15.25 3.37 -9.40
N VAL A 130 15.15 3.88 -8.17
CA VAL A 130 13.91 4.17 -7.47
C VAL A 130 13.77 5.67 -7.24
N PHE A 131 12.58 6.20 -7.52
CA PHE A 131 12.20 7.56 -7.18
C PHE A 131 11.22 7.54 -6.01
N SER A 132 11.35 8.49 -5.09
CA SER A 132 10.48 8.65 -3.94
C SER A 132 9.80 10.00 -3.92
N LEU A 133 8.57 10.04 -3.42
CA LEU A 133 7.71 11.23 -3.31
C LEU A 133 7.07 11.28 -1.93
N GLY A 134 6.75 12.47 -1.48
CA GLY A 134 5.91 12.69 -0.32
C GLY A 134 6.64 12.89 0.98
N ASN A 135 5.94 12.61 2.08
CA ASN A 135 6.42 12.80 3.44
C ASN A 135 7.65 11.93 3.75
N ASN A 136 8.65 12.54 4.37
CA ASN A 136 9.89 11.87 4.77
C ASN A 136 10.26 12.14 6.24
N SER A 137 9.29 12.46 7.09
CA SER A 137 9.55 12.79 8.50
C SER A 137 10.26 11.69 9.27
N TYR A 138 10.13 10.45 8.82
CA TYR A 138 10.74 9.26 9.42
C TYR A 138 11.82 8.61 8.54
N GLY A 139 12.19 9.22 7.42
CA GLY A 139 13.13 8.62 6.45
C GLY A 139 12.48 7.59 5.51
N GLN A 140 11.15 7.49 5.46
CA GLN A 140 10.42 6.51 4.64
C GLN A 140 10.64 6.68 3.13
N CYS A 141 11.12 7.83 2.69
CA CYS A 141 11.52 8.07 1.30
C CYS A 141 12.97 7.65 1.00
N ALA A 142 13.64 6.95 1.91
CA ALA A 142 15.05 6.55 1.80
C ALA A 142 16.01 7.70 1.45
N ARG A 143 15.80 8.87 2.05
CA ARG A 143 16.65 10.05 1.95
C ARG A 143 16.81 10.68 3.32
N GLU A 144 17.78 11.57 3.45
CA GLU A 144 18.03 12.32 4.67
C GLU A 144 16.76 13.06 5.14
N VAL A 145 16.50 13.01 6.45
CA VAL A 145 15.40 13.74 7.08
C VAL A 145 15.85 15.19 7.30
N ILE A 146 15.13 16.11 6.71
CA ILE A 146 15.39 17.56 6.86
C ILE A 146 14.31 18.12 7.78
N GLU A 147 14.71 18.68 8.93
CA GLU A 147 13.77 19.28 9.87
C GLU A 147 13.09 20.51 9.24
N GLY A 148 11.76 20.56 9.36
CA GLY A 148 10.98 21.65 8.77
C GLY A 148 10.81 21.58 7.24
N GLU A 149 11.15 20.45 6.61
CA GLU A 149 10.97 20.28 5.16
C GLU A 149 9.50 20.47 4.75
N ILE A 150 9.27 21.32 3.76
CA ILE A 150 7.95 21.55 3.17
C ILE A 150 7.76 20.56 2.01
N TYR A 151 7.17 19.41 2.27
CA TYR A 151 7.01 18.33 1.26
C TYR A 151 6.22 18.75 0.03
N ARG A 152 5.32 19.72 0.14
CA ARG A 152 4.54 20.27 -0.99
C ARG A 152 5.40 20.90 -2.10
N MET A 153 6.66 21.19 -1.81
CA MET A 153 7.60 21.83 -2.75
C MET A 153 8.73 20.88 -3.17
N VAL A 154 8.74 19.66 -2.67
CA VAL A 154 9.82 18.71 -2.96
C VAL A 154 9.63 18.12 -4.35
N ILE A 155 10.61 18.35 -5.21
CA ILE A 155 10.73 17.69 -6.51
C ILE A 155 11.11 16.23 -6.26
N LEU A 156 10.61 15.33 -7.11
CA LEU A 156 11.01 13.93 -7.18
C LEU A 156 12.53 13.78 -7.02
N LYS A 157 12.95 12.96 -6.07
CA LYS A 157 14.35 12.64 -5.88
C LYS A 157 14.60 11.18 -6.16
N ASN A 158 15.68 10.90 -6.88
CA ASN A 158 16.17 9.55 -7.07
C ASN A 158 16.79 9.06 -5.76
N VAL A 159 16.30 7.91 -5.26
CA VAL A 159 16.78 7.27 -4.03
C VAL A 159 18.18 6.67 -4.22
N CYS A 160 18.64 6.55 -5.47
CA CYS A 160 19.93 5.96 -5.82
C CYS A 160 21.14 6.59 -5.10
N HIS A 161 21.05 7.86 -4.66
CA HIS A 161 22.15 8.47 -3.92
C HIS A 161 22.43 7.81 -2.57
N CYS A 162 21.42 7.30 -1.86
CA CYS A 162 21.63 6.55 -0.61
C CYS A 162 22.21 5.15 -0.89
N PHE A 163 21.84 4.52 -2.02
CA PHE A 163 22.40 3.24 -2.46
C PHE A 163 23.74 3.40 -3.20
N LEU A 164 24.08 4.58 -3.73
CA LEU A 164 25.41 4.87 -4.29
C LEU A 164 26.52 4.83 -3.23
N TYR A 165 26.22 5.13 -1.96
CA TYR A 165 27.16 4.91 -0.87
C TYR A 165 27.46 3.40 -0.67
N LEU A 166 26.49 2.53 -0.93
CA LEU A 166 26.69 1.08 -0.94
C LEU A 166 27.35 0.61 -2.24
N ASN A 167 27.13 1.30 -3.37
CA ASN A 167 27.80 1.05 -4.65
C ASN A 167 29.27 1.47 -4.66
N SER A 168 29.70 2.43 -3.83
CA SER A 168 31.13 2.76 -3.67
C SER A 168 31.95 1.61 -3.10
N CYS A 169 31.27 0.58 -2.54
CA CYS A 169 31.89 -0.69 -2.13
C CYS A 169 31.94 -1.74 -3.27
N GLY A 170 31.65 -1.37 -4.53
CA GLY A 170 31.77 -2.28 -5.68
C GLY A 170 30.64 -3.32 -5.82
N LEU A 171 29.58 -3.22 -5.04
CA LEU A 171 28.43 -4.11 -5.09
C LEU A 171 27.32 -3.46 -5.92
N GLY A 172 27.24 -3.78 -7.21
CA GLY A 172 26.13 -3.38 -8.08
C GLY A 172 24.82 -4.01 -7.59
N PHE A 173 23.95 -3.22 -6.95
CA PHE A 173 22.63 -3.68 -6.51
C PHE A 173 21.58 -3.34 -7.57
N CYS A 174 20.93 -4.35 -8.13
CA CYS A 174 19.74 -4.19 -8.93
C CYS A 174 18.52 -4.38 -8.02
N LEU A 175 17.74 -3.31 -7.82
CA LEU A 175 16.47 -3.39 -7.10
C LEU A 175 15.39 -3.94 -8.05
N ILE A 176 14.67 -4.95 -7.59
CA ILE A 176 13.63 -5.62 -8.40
C ILE A 176 12.22 -5.51 -7.81
N GLN A 177 12.11 -5.00 -6.57
CA GLN A 177 10.82 -4.81 -5.92
C GLN A 177 10.89 -3.70 -4.88
N VAL A 178 9.81 -2.93 -4.76
CA VAL A 178 9.61 -1.93 -3.70
C VAL A 178 8.27 -2.15 -3.04
N ALA A 179 8.18 -1.86 -1.74
CA ALA A 179 6.93 -1.90 -0.99
C ALA A 179 6.88 -0.76 0.02
N CYS A 180 5.76 -0.06 0.08
CA CYS A 180 5.47 0.93 1.10
C CYS A 180 4.54 0.33 2.15
N GLY A 181 4.93 0.44 3.41
CA GLY A 181 4.02 0.32 4.52
C GLY A 181 3.40 1.68 4.87
N GLN A 182 2.83 1.81 6.06
CA GLN A 182 2.20 3.06 6.49
C GLN A 182 3.21 4.22 6.47
N ASP A 183 4.31 4.10 7.21
CA ASP A 183 5.37 5.11 7.34
C ASP A 183 6.78 4.49 7.22
N HIS A 184 6.91 3.40 6.49
CA HIS A 184 8.17 2.72 6.22
C HIS A 184 8.20 2.16 4.80
N SER A 185 9.36 1.81 4.33
CA SER A 185 9.59 1.29 2.99
C SER A 185 10.54 0.10 3.01
N LEU A 186 10.30 -0.84 2.10
CA LEU A 186 11.15 -2.01 1.86
C LEU A 186 11.62 -2.03 0.40
N PHE A 187 12.85 -2.50 0.21
CA PHE A 187 13.50 -2.62 -1.08
C PHE A 187 14.13 -4.00 -1.19
N ARG A 188 13.82 -4.74 -2.26
CA ARG A 188 14.41 -6.06 -2.50
C ARG A 188 15.37 -6.03 -3.69
N THR A 189 16.54 -6.60 -3.52
CA THR A 189 17.55 -6.78 -4.57
C THR A 189 17.31 -8.06 -5.37
N GLU A 190 17.93 -8.14 -6.53
CA GLU A 190 17.97 -9.36 -7.35
C GLU A 190 18.59 -10.55 -6.60
N LYS A 191 19.54 -10.30 -5.69
CA LYS A 191 20.17 -11.30 -4.84
C LYS A 191 19.26 -11.81 -3.71
N GLY A 192 18.07 -11.24 -3.54
CA GLY A 192 17.11 -11.60 -2.49
C GLY A 192 17.32 -10.86 -1.17
N GLU A 193 18.25 -9.91 -1.10
CA GLU A 193 18.47 -9.08 0.07
C GLU A 193 17.33 -8.07 0.21
N VAL A 194 16.94 -7.78 1.46
CA VAL A 194 15.88 -6.80 1.76
C VAL A 194 16.46 -5.67 2.60
N TYR A 195 16.22 -4.45 2.17
CA TYR A 195 16.55 -3.22 2.87
C TYR A 195 15.28 -2.52 3.33
N SER A 196 15.34 -1.86 4.47
CA SER A 196 14.20 -1.14 5.06
C SER A 196 14.60 0.25 5.53
N CYS A 197 13.64 1.18 5.50
CA CYS A 197 13.78 2.52 6.09
C CYS A 197 12.43 3.08 6.54
N GLY A 198 12.45 4.12 7.36
CA GLY A 198 11.26 4.79 7.87
C GLY A 198 10.99 4.51 9.34
N TRP A 199 9.73 4.63 9.76
CA TRP A 199 9.29 4.39 11.13
C TRP A 199 9.50 2.92 11.52
N GLY A 200 10.22 2.69 12.61
CA GLY A 200 10.61 1.34 13.07
C GLY A 200 10.24 1.04 14.53
N ALA A 201 9.54 1.95 15.23
CA ALA A 201 9.25 1.81 16.65
C ALA A 201 8.39 0.58 17.01
N ASP A 202 7.65 0.04 16.03
CA ASP A 202 6.81 -1.15 16.19
C ASP A 202 7.45 -2.40 15.55
N GLY A 203 8.75 -2.35 15.25
CA GLY A 203 9.50 -3.46 14.66
C GLY A 203 9.30 -3.66 13.15
N GLN A 204 8.51 -2.82 12.48
CA GLN A 204 8.14 -2.99 11.06
C GLN A 204 9.30 -2.88 10.08
N THR A 205 10.44 -2.29 10.48
CA THR A 205 11.66 -2.26 9.66
C THR A 205 12.50 -3.53 9.79
N GLY A 206 12.19 -4.40 10.75
CA GLY A 206 12.94 -5.63 11.01
C GLY A 206 14.39 -5.40 11.46
N GLN A 207 14.74 -4.18 11.84
CA GLN A 207 16.07 -3.86 12.37
C GLN A 207 16.01 -3.97 13.89
N SER A 208 16.91 -4.79 14.47
CA SER A 208 17.13 -4.78 15.90
C SER A 208 17.64 -3.40 16.31
N ASP A 209 17.31 -2.94 17.51
CA ASP A 209 17.84 -1.74 18.14
C ASP A 209 19.38 -1.70 18.04
N THR A 210 19.92 -1.30 16.88
CA THR A 210 21.13 -0.52 16.93
C THR A 210 20.71 0.73 17.67
N PRO A 211 21.33 1.07 18.81
CA PRO A 211 20.91 2.26 19.52
C PRO A 211 20.96 3.39 18.49
N ILE A 212 19.78 3.89 18.08
CA ILE A 212 19.70 5.26 17.61
C ILE A 212 20.58 5.97 18.60
N LYS A 213 21.67 6.60 18.15
CA LYS A 213 22.36 7.59 18.97
C LYS A 213 21.26 8.54 19.35
N ILE A 214 20.62 8.25 20.47
CA ILE A 214 19.83 9.21 21.21
C ILE A 214 20.86 10.25 21.54
N GLN A 215 20.95 11.27 20.67
CA GLN A 215 21.52 12.52 21.12
C GLN A 215 20.74 12.77 22.41
N LEU A 216 21.47 12.73 23.48
CA LEU A 216 21.02 12.94 24.85
C LEU A 216 20.24 14.27 24.92
N PHE A 217 19.03 14.28 24.41
CA PHE A 217 18.07 15.31 24.71
C PHE A 217 17.55 15.02 26.13
N ASN A 218 18.37 15.47 27.11
CA ASN A 218 17.98 15.73 28.49
C ASN A 218 17.00 14.71 29.09
N LEU A 219 17.49 13.50 29.40
CA LEU A 219 16.81 12.48 30.20
C LEU A 219 16.13 13.05 31.47
N ASN A 220 16.64 14.16 32.00
CA ASN A 220 16.06 14.86 33.13
C ASN A 220 14.67 15.46 32.91
N LYS A 221 14.34 15.86 31.67
CA LYS A 221 12.98 16.37 31.34
C LYS A 221 11.98 15.23 31.12
N ILE A 222 12.41 14.10 30.59
CA ILE A 222 11.55 12.93 30.39
C ILE A 222 11.26 12.24 31.70
N THR A 223 12.25 12.09 32.60
CA THR A 223 12.07 11.52 33.94
C THR A 223 11.20 12.39 34.80
N GLN A 224 11.26 13.73 34.68
CA GLN A 224 10.34 14.62 35.43
C GLN A 224 8.90 14.51 34.93
N LYS A 225 8.69 14.35 33.60
CA LYS A 225 7.36 14.17 33.02
C LYS A 225 6.77 12.79 33.38
N LEU A 226 7.59 11.74 33.36
CA LEU A 226 7.21 10.40 33.81
C LEU A 226 6.95 10.36 35.34
N ARG A 227 7.75 11.03 36.16
CA ARG A 227 7.48 11.13 37.61
C ARG A 227 6.19 11.91 37.94
N LYS A 228 5.79 12.87 37.10
CA LYS A 228 4.49 13.56 37.25
C LYS A 228 3.32 12.68 36.80
N MET A 229 3.48 11.84 35.81
CA MET A 229 2.44 10.89 35.34
C MET A 229 2.31 9.69 36.29
N VAL A 230 3.41 9.21 36.89
CA VAL A 230 3.42 8.09 37.85
C VAL A 230 2.78 8.46 39.18
N ARG A 231 2.68 9.74 39.52
CA ARG A 231 1.94 10.17 40.72
C ARG A 231 0.42 10.14 40.62
N ILE A 232 -0.12 9.96 39.42
CA ILE A 232 -1.57 10.02 39.11
C ILE A 232 -2.16 8.63 38.78
N VAL A 233 -1.34 7.62 38.54
CA VAL A 233 -1.81 6.29 38.13
C VAL A 233 -1.39 5.24 39.17
N ASN A 234 -2.38 4.61 39.77
CA ASN A 234 -2.23 3.51 40.76
C ASN A 234 -1.36 2.38 40.15
N TYR A 235 -0.41 1.86 40.94
CA TYR A 235 0.62 0.88 40.56
C TYR A 235 0.11 -0.38 39.83
N ASN A 236 -1.17 -0.71 39.96
CA ASN A 236 -1.79 -1.86 39.32
C ASN A 236 -2.04 -1.69 37.79
N TYR A 237 -1.99 -0.47 37.24
CA TYR A 237 -2.21 -0.24 35.80
C TYR A 237 -0.92 -0.28 34.96
N ILE A 238 0.24 -0.10 35.59
CA ILE A 238 1.54 -0.14 34.88
C ILE A 238 1.90 -1.57 34.43
N TYR A 239 1.53 -2.58 35.25
CA TYR A 239 1.74 -3.99 34.85
C TYR A 239 0.91 -4.45 33.67
N ILE A 240 -0.25 -3.88 33.45
CA ILE A 240 -1.14 -4.24 32.32
C ILE A 240 -0.62 -3.63 31.00
N TYR A 241 0.01 -2.45 31.03
CA TYR A 241 0.57 -1.83 29.83
C TYR A 241 1.87 -2.47 29.33
N ILE A 242 2.64 -3.12 30.19
CA ILE A 242 3.90 -3.79 29.80
C ILE A 242 3.65 -5.14 29.10
N PHE A 243 2.49 -5.75 29.32
CA PHE A 243 2.19 -7.07 28.75
C PHE A 243 1.57 -7.07 27.33
N PHE A 244 1.22 -5.90 26.79
CA PHE A 244 0.48 -5.84 25.49
C PHE A 244 1.30 -5.43 24.28
N PHE A 245 2.60 -5.21 24.38
CA PHE A 245 3.45 -4.90 23.24
C PHE A 245 4.60 -5.89 23.10
N LEU A 246 4.29 -7.09 22.62
CA LEU A 246 5.31 -7.95 22.03
C LEU A 246 5.71 -7.37 20.67
N GLN A 247 6.68 -6.47 20.69
CA GLN A 247 7.33 -5.98 19.47
C GLN A 247 8.38 -7.00 19.01
N VAL A 248 8.31 -7.37 17.73
CA VAL A 248 9.37 -8.14 17.08
C VAL A 248 10.16 -7.20 16.20
N ASN A 249 11.32 -6.77 16.66
CA ASN A 249 12.16 -5.77 15.98
C ASN A 249 13.09 -6.38 14.92
N VAL A 250 13.22 -7.70 14.90
CA VAL A 250 14.06 -8.42 13.93
C VAL A 250 13.20 -9.41 13.18
N PRO A 251 13.29 -9.51 11.82
CA PRO A 251 12.60 -10.52 11.07
C PRO A 251 12.88 -11.93 11.62
N GLN A 252 11.82 -12.66 11.94
CA GLN A 252 11.92 -14.03 12.43
C GLN A 252 11.28 -14.98 11.43
N HIS A 253 11.85 -16.16 11.29
CA HIS A 253 11.24 -17.23 10.52
C HIS A 253 9.97 -17.71 11.21
N LEU A 254 8.86 -17.70 10.48
CA LEU A 254 7.59 -18.24 10.98
C LEU A 254 7.58 -19.76 10.78
N PRO A 255 7.56 -20.56 11.86
CA PRO A 255 7.69 -22.02 11.78
C PRO A 255 6.40 -22.72 11.37
N PHE A 256 5.70 -22.20 10.35
CA PHE A 256 4.40 -22.70 9.90
C PHE A 256 4.56 -23.81 8.86
N GLN A 257 5.03 -24.99 9.28
CA GLN A 257 5.27 -26.12 8.38
C GLN A 257 4.02 -26.58 7.62
N HIS A 258 2.82 -26.45 8.23
CA HIS A 258 1.55 -26.84 7.62
C HIS A 258 1.13 -25.93 6.45
N VAL A 259 1.70 -24.75 6.31
CA VAL A 259 1.41 -23.84 5.19
C VAL A 259 2.10 -24.29 3.90
N GLY A 260 3.23 -24.99 4.00
CA GLY A 260 4.01 -25.40 2.84
C GLY A 260 4.75 -24.24 2.19
N LYS A 261 5.13 -24.39 0.91
CA LYS A 261 5.89 -23.36 0.17
C LYS A 261 5.00 -22.17 -0.22
N VAL A 262 5.14 -21.07 0.49
CA VAL A 262 4.43 -19.83 0.21
C VAL A 262 4.87 -19.20 -1.11
N LYS A 263 3.91 -18.76 -1.92
CA LYS A 263 4.13 -18.06 -3.19
C LYS A 263 3.84 -16.57 -3.14
N HIS A 264 2.82 -16.17 -2.39
CA HIS A 264 2.42 -14.77 -2.27
C HIS A 264 1.94 -14.47 -0.86
N VAL A 265 2.27 -13.29 -0.35
CA VAL A 265 1.83 -12.80 0.97
C VAL A 265 1.36 -11.36 0.87
N ALA A 266 0.45 -10.98 1.74
CA ALA A 266 0.05 -9.60 1.94
C ALA A 266 -0.31 -9.38 3.41
N CYS A 267 -0.08 -8.17 3.91
CA CYS A 267 -0.44 -7.75 5.25
C CYS A 267 -1.12 -6.39 5.17
N GLY A 268 -2.09 -6.17 6.05
CA GLY A 268 -2.74 -4.88 6.17
C GLY A 268 -3.42 -4.73 7.53
N GLY A 269 -3.37 -3.52 8.09
CA GLY A 269 -3.90 -3.28 9.41
C GLY A 269 -3.37 -4.26 10.46
N THR A 270 -4.23 -5.16 10.89
CA THR A 270 -3.94 -6.16 11.93
C THR A 270 -4.00 -7.60 11.44
N GLY A 271 -4.20 -7.84 10.15
CA GLY A 271 -4.34 -9.16 9.57
C GLY A 271 -3.35 -9.44 8.45
N CYS A 272 -2.99 -10.70 8.29
CA CYS A 272 -2.09 -11.21 7.27
C CYS A 272 -2.76 -12.31 6.45
N ILE A 273 -2.32 -12.45 5.21
CA ILE A 273 -2.80 -13.46 4.27
C ILE A 273 -1.64 -14.02 3.45
N ALA A 274 -1.66 -15.31 3.20
CA ALA A 274 -0.70 -16.00 2.34
C ALA A 274 -1.39 -16.99 1.42
N VAL A 275 -0.79 -17.27 0.27
CA VAL A 275 -1.17 -18.38 -0.61
C VAL A 275 0.06 -19.24 -0.89
N ASN A 276 -0.11 -20.55 -0.82
CA ASN A 276 0.94 -21.53 -1.09
C ASN A 276 0.96 -22.01 -2.55
N GLY A 277 1.85 -22.98 -2.83
CA GLY A 277 2.03 -23.58 -4.14
C GLY A 277 0.79 -24.25 -4.71
N ASP A 278 -0.05 -24.79 -3.85
CA ASP A 278 -1.25 -25.55 -4.20
C ASP A 278 -2.49 -24.65 -4.36
N GLY A 279 -2.32 -23.34 -4.10
CA GLY A 279 -3.41 -22.37 -4.15
C GLY A 279 -4.25 -22.31 -2.89
N SER A 280 -3.80 -22.93 -1.79
CA SER A 280 -4.43 -22.83 -0.48
C SER A 280 -4.16 -21.47 0.15
N VAL A 281 -5.22 -20.82 0.65
CA VAL A 281 -5.18 -19.50 1.26
C VAL A 281 -5.19 -19.62 2.77
N PHE A 282 -4.27 -18.94 3.42
CA PHE A 282 -4.11 -18.92 4.88
C PHE A 282 -4.24 -17.47 5.38
N VAL A 283 -4.90 -17.31 6.52
CA VAL A 283 -5.10 -16.02 7.18
C VAL A 283 -4.75 -16.11 8.66
N TRP A 284 -4.21 -15.04 9.24
CA TRP A 284 -3.94 -14.91 10.68
C TRP A 284 -3.95 -13.45 11.09
N GLY A 285 -3.91 -13.19 12.40
CA GLY A 285 -4.01 -11.87 12.99
C GLY A 285 -5.41 -11.58 13.51
N TYR A 286 -5.84 -10.33 13.43
CA TYR A 286 -7.11 -9.86 13.97
C TYR A 286 -7.95 -9.13 12.92
N GLY A 287 -9.27 -9.35 12.96
CA GLY A 287 -10.26 -8.71 12.09
C GLY A 287 -11.15 -9.71 11.37
N ILE A 288 -11.81 -9.31 10.29
CA ILE A 288 -12.65 -10.19 9.48
C ILE A 288 -11.75 -11.05 8.57
N LEU A 289 -11.39 -12.23 9.05
CA LEU A 289 -10.40 -13.10 8.40
C LEU A 289 -10.97 -13.99 7.28
N GLY A 290 -12.28 -13.92 7.00
CA GLY A 290 -12.88 -14.67 5.87
C GLY A 290 -13.38 -16.07 6.20
N LYS A 291 -13.45 -16.45 7.49
CA LYS A 291 -13.91 -17.76 7.98
C LYS A 291 -15.24 -17.68 8.75
N GLY A 292 -15.95 -16.55 8.64
CA GLY A 292 -17.25 -16.34 9.27
C GLY A 292 -17.24 -15.28 10.36
N PRO A 293 -18.45 -14.85 10.82
CA PRO A 293 -18.59 -13.76 11.77
C PRO A 293 -18.07 -14.08 13.18
N ASN A 294 -17.96 -15.35 13.53
CA ASN A 294 -17.45 -15.79 14.83
C ASN A 294 -15.94 -16.05 14.84
N PHE A 295 -15.25 -15.86 13.71
CA PHE A 295 -13.81 -16.10 13.55
C PHE A 295 -13.12 -14.77 13.26
N LEU A 296 -12.76 -14.05 14.31
CA LEU A 296 -12.18 -12.70 14.20
C LEU A 296 -10.71 -12.61 14.65
N GLU A 297 -10.13 -13.71 15.10
CA GLU A 297 -8.74 -13.77 15.54
C GLU A 297 -8.14 -15.13 15.24
N ALA A 298 -6.89 -15.14 14.82
CA ALA A 298 -6.08 -16.35 14.66
C ALA A 298 -4.61 -16.01 14.95
N GLN A 299 -4.01 -16.70 15.90
CA GLN A 299 -2.59 -16.52 16.24
C GLN A 299 -1.66 -17.30 15.30
N GLN A 300 -2.19 -18.27 14.58
CA GLN A 300 -1.47 -19.06 13.59
C GLN A 300 -2.22 -19.04 12.26
N PRO A 301 -1.54 -19.30 11.14
CA PRO A 301 -2.20 -19.37 9.84
C PRO A 301 -3.29 -20.41 9.80
N GLU A 302 -4.49 -19.96 9.48
CA GLU A 302 -5.71 -20.76 9.35
C GLU A 302 -6.15 -20.80 7.90
N ILE A 303 -6.46 -21.97 7.39
CA ILE A 303 -6.86 -22.18 6.00
C ILE A 303 -8.29 -21.68 5.77
N ILE A 304 -8.50 -20.98 4.65
CA ILE A 304 -9.84 -20.70 4.12
C ILE A 304 -10.19 -21.81 3.12
N PRO A 305 -11.40 -22.41 3.21
CA PRO A 305 -11.80 -23.47 2.27
C PRO A 305 -11.68 -23.02 0.81
N GLN A 306 -11.01 -23.82 -0.02
CA GLN A 306 -10.79 -23.49 -1.43
C GLN A 306 -12.09 -23.42 -2.26
N SER A 307 -13.14 -24.08 -1.81
CA SER A 307 -14.48 -23.98 -2.42
C SER A 307 -15.03 -22.55 -2.44
N LEU A 308 -14.64 -21.72 -1.47
CA LEU A 308 -15.02 -20.30 -1.43
C LEU A 308 -14.35 -19.47 -2.55
N PHE A 309 -13.33 -20.01 -3.20
CA PHE A 309 -12.63 -19.37 -4.34
C PHE A 309 -12.99 -20.04 -5.68
N GLY A 310 -14.03 -20.87 -5.70
CA GLY A 310 -14.57 -21.48 -6.91
C GLY A 310 -14.09 -22.90 -7.21
N LEU A 311 -13.24 -23.50 -6.35
CA LEU A 311 -12.87 -24.90 -6.46
C LEU A 311 -14.11 -25.79 -6.22
N SER A 312 -14.38 -26.72 -7.11
CA SER A 312 -15.47 -27.68 -7.01
C SER A 312 -15.16 -28.91 -7.88
N ASP A 313 -15.97 -29.95 -7.75
CA ASP A 313 -15.85 -31.15 -8.60
C ASP A 313 -16.02 -30.86 -10.08
N PHE A 314 -16.77 -29.82 -10.43
CA PHE A 314 -16.92 -29.31 -11.81
C PHE A 314 -15.76 -28.45 -12.28
N ASN A 315 -14.95 -27.92 -11.36
CA ASN A 315 -13.82 -27.03 -11.62
C ASN A 315 -12.63 -27.41 -10.73
N PRO A 316 -12.04 -28.59 -10.91
CA PRO A 316 -10.99 -29.11 -10.03
C PRO A 316 -9.64 -28.39 -10.19
N ASP A 317 -9.45 -27.66 -11.27
CA ASP A 317 -8.20 -26.95 -11.59
C ASP A 317 -8.15 -25.53 -11.04
N ILE A 318 -9.23 -25.08 -10.38
CA ILE A 318 -9.25 -23.74 -9.80
C ILE A 318 -8.33 -23.67 -8.59
N ARG A 319 -7.46 -22.66 -8.58
CA ARG A 319 -6.56 -22.36 -7.45
C ARG A 319 -6.35 -20.86 -7.34
N VAL A 320 -6.16 -20.38 -6.12
CA VAL A 320 -5.75 -19.01 -5.88
C VAL A 320 -4.30 -18.82 -6.27
N THR A 321 -4.01 -17.71 -6.96
CA THR A 321 -2.66 -17.40 -7.47
C THR A 321 -2.03 -16.20 -6.78
N LYS A 322 -2.85 -15.22 -6.36
CA LYS A 322 -2.41 -14.00 -5.69
C LYS A 322 -3.37 -13.61 -4.57
N VAL A 323 -2.83 -12.97 -3.55
CA VAL A 323 -3.57 -12.42 -2.42
C VAL A 323 -3.16 -10.98 -2.16
N PHE A 324 -4.09 -10.16 -1.66
CA PHE A 324 -3.90 -8.74 -1.42
C PHE A 324 -4.55 -8.33 -0.11
N SER A 325 -4.08 -7.25 0.48
CA SER A 325 -4.63 -6.72 1.72
C SER A 325 -4.70 -5.20 1.68
N GLY A 326 -5.82 -4.65 2.12
CA GLY A 326 -5.97 -3.27 2.51
C GLY A 326 -5.92 -3.11 4.03
N LEU A 327 -6.35 -1.97 4.57
CA LEU A 327 -6.28 -1.75 6.03
C LEU A 327 -7.18 -2.71 6.82
N GLY A 328 -8.38 -3.00 6.35
CA GLY A 328 -9.34 -3.85 7.07
C GLY A 328 -10.06 -4.86 6.16
N HIS A 329 -9.55 -5.09 4.96
CA HIS A 329 -10.13 -5.99 3.98
C HIS A 329 -9.05 -6.74 3.21
N PHE A 330 -9.43 -7.84 2.61
CA PHE A 330 -8.57 -8.72 1.82
C PHE A 330 -9.15 -8.96 0.44
N ALA A 331 -8.28 -9.33 -0.48
CA ALA A 331 -8.66 -9.80 -1.80
C ALA A 331 -7.81 -10.99 -2.25
N ALA A 332 -8.36 -11.82 -3.11
CA ALA A 332 -7.69 -12.94 -3.74
C ALA A 332 -8.06 -13.06 -5.21
N LEU A 333 -7.12 -13.48 -6.03
CA LEU A 333 -7.32 -13.82 -7.43
C LEU A 333 -7.11 -15.32 -7.62
N ASN A 334 -8.03 -15.97 -8.34
CA ASN A 334 -7.80 -17.32 -8.82
C ASN A 334 -7.13 -17.32 -10.21
N ASN A 335 -6.78 -18.50 -10.70
CA ASN A 335 -6.13 -18.70 -12.00
C ASN A 335 -7.03 -18.42 -13.21
N ARG A 336 -8.32 -18.13 -13.01
CA ARG A 336 -9.26 -17.65 -14.05
C ARG A 336 -9.40 -16.13 -14.07
N GLY A 337 -8.67 -15.41 -13.20
CA GLY A 337 -8.77 -13.97 -13.06
C GLY A 337 -10.07 -13.51 -12.39
N GLU A 338 -10.69 -14.38 -11.60
CA GLU A 338 -11.85 -14.02 -10.79
C GLU A 338 -11.39 -13.41 -9.47
N LEU A 339 -12.00 -12.28 -9.10
CA LEU A 339 -11.67 -11.50 -7.92
C LEU A 339 -12.62 -11.85 -6.77
N PHE A 340 -12.06 -12.21 -5.64
CA PHE A 340 -12.77 -12.45 -4.38
C PHE A 340 -12.31 -11.42 -3.34
N VAL A 341 -13.26 -10.89 -2.55
CA VAL A 341 -13.01 -9.86 -1.53
C VAL A 341 -13.76 -10.19 -0.24
N TRP A 342 -13.21 -9.80 0.90
CA TRP A 342 -13.86 -9.90 2.21
C TRP A 342 -13.25 -8.90 3.20
N GLY A 343 -13.90 -8.70 4.32
CA GLY A 343 -13.45 -7.77 5.34
C GLY A 343 -14.44 -6.64 5.60
N LYS A 344 -13.95 -5.55 6.17
CA LYS A 344 -14.72 -4.33 6.46
C LYS A 344 -15.10 -3.59 5.18
N ASN A 345 -16.35 -3.11 5.13
CA ASN A 345 -16.91 -2.45 3.94
C ASN A 345 -17.63 -1.12 4.19
N LEU A 346 -17.45 -0.51 5.35
CA LEU A 346 -18.10 0.77 5.72
C LEU A 346 -17.90 1.90 4.69
N ARG A 347 -16.86 1.80 3.87
CA ARG A 347 -16.52 2.76 2.81
C ARG A 347 -16.81 2.23 1.41
N GLY A 348 -17.48 1.08 1.27
CA GLY A 348 -17.79 0.48 -0.02
C GLY A 348 -16.59 -0.03 -0.78
N CYS A 349 -15.47 -0.29 -0.11
CA CYS A 349 -14.21 -0.70 -0.75
C CYS A 349 -14.23 -2.14 -1.29
N LEU A 350 -15.20 -2.98 -0.92
CA LEU A 350 -15.29 -4.34 -1.43
C LEU A 350 -15.91 -4.44 -2.84
N GLY A 351 -16.54 -3.38 -3.36
CA GLY A 351 -17.10 -3.41 -4.72
C GLY A 351 -18.35 -4.29 -4.88
N THR A 352 -19.03 -4.63 -3.80
CA THR A 352 -20.20 -5.53 -3.75
C THR A 352 -21.53 -4.83 -4.10
N GLY A 353 -21.51 -3.51 -4.29
CA GLY A 353 -22.73 -2.70 -4.47
C GLY A 353 -23.40 -2.28 -3.15
N ARG A 354 -22.83 -2.67 -2.01
CA ARG A 354 -23.38 -2.49 -0.66
C ARG A 354 -22.32 -1.98 0.30
N PHE A 355 -22.74 -1.65 1.53
CA PHE A 355 -21.84 -1.24 2.62
C PHE A 355 -21.60 -2.31 3.69
N GLU A 356 -22.31 -3.45 3.59
CA GLU A 356 -22.20 -4.53 4.57
C GLU A 356 -20.82 -5.21 4.49
N ASP A 357 -20.26 -5.51 5.66
CA ASP A 357 -19.06 -6.29 5.82
C ASP A 357 -19.24 -7.70 5.24
N GLN A 358 -18.18 -8.27 4.67
CA GLN A 358 -18.19 -9.62 4.14
C GLN A 358 -17.33 -10.52 5.01
N TYR A 359 -17.96 -11.47 5.67
CA TYR A 359 -17.28 -12.41 6.57
C TYR A 359 -16.71 -13.65 5.87
N PHE A 360 -17.06 -13.84 4.60
CA PHE A 360 -16.54 -14.87 3.71
C PHE A 360 -16.07 -14.27 2.40
N PRO A 361 -15.13 -14.90 1.67
CA PRO A 361 -14.77 -14.47 0.33
C PRO A 361 -16.01 -14.33 -0.58
N TRP A 362 -16.17 -13.13 -1.12
CA TRP A 362 -17.27 -12.79 -2.01
C TRP A 362 -16.74 -12.46 -3.40
N ARG A 363 -17.27 -13.10 -4.42
CA ARG A 363 -16.85 -12.84 -5.80
C ARG A 363 -17.39 -11.48 -6.29
N VAL A 364 -16.49 -10.61 -6.70
CA VAL A 364 -16.83 -9.31 -7.31
C VAL A 364 -16.84 -9.46 -8.82
N THR A 365 -17.92 -9.00 -9.45
CA THR A 365 -18.01 -8.99 -10.92
C THR A 365 -17.22 -7.82 -11.49
N VAL A 366 -16.07 -8.13 -12.09
CA VAL A 366 -15.27 -7.18 -12.87
C VAL A 366 -15.33 -7.61 -14.33
N PRO A 367 -15.64 -6.72 -15.29
CA PRO A 367 -15.76 -7.08 -16.69
C PRO A 367 -14.38 -7.44 -17.31
N GLY A 368 -14.04 -8.71 -17.29
CA GLY A 368 -12.82 -9.27 -17.87
C GLY A 368 -11.96 -10.05 -16.86
N GLU A 369 -10.84 -10.58 -17.34
CA GLU A 369 -9.86 -11.31 -16.54
C GLU A 369 -9.03 -10.32 -15.71
N VAL A 370 -9.18 -10.33 -14.40
CA VAL A 370 -8.36 -9.52 -13.50
C VAL A 370 -6.96 -10.14 -13.41
N VAL A 371 -5.93 -9.30 -13.60
CA VAL A 371 -4.52 -9.75 -13.57
C VAL A 371 -3.75 -9.22 -12.38
N ASP A 372 -4.21 -8.10 -11.81
CA ASP A 372 -3.60 -7.51 -10.62
C ASP A 372 -4.59 -6.62 -9.88
N VAL A 373 -4.36 -6.44 -8.57
CA VAL A 373 -5.21 -5.65 -7.68
C VAL A 373 -4.33 -4.83 -6.74
N SER A 374 -4.77 -3.65 -6.39
CA SER A 374 -4.22 -2.89 -5.28
C SER A 374 -5.33 -2.50 -4.32
N CYS A 375 -5.11 -2.77 -3.04
CA CYS A 375 -6.02 -2.44 -1.96
C CYS A 375 -5.46 -1.26 -1.17
N GLY A 376 -6.21 -0.17 -1.08
CA GLY A 376 -5.91 0.97 -0.21
C GLY A 376 -6.56 0.83 1.16
N VAL A 377 -6.75 1.97 1.83
CA VAL A 377 -7.51 2.00 3.09
C VAL A 377 -9.00 1.82 2.84
N ASP A 378 -9.53 2.62 1.92
CA ASP A 378 -10.97 2.75 1.67
C ASP A 378 -11.33 2.59 0.18
N HIS A 379 -10.40 2.17 -0.67
CA HIS A 379 -10.63 2.00 -2.11
C HIS A 379 -9.74 0.92 -2.71
N MET A 380 -10.12 0.44 -3.87
CA MET A 380 -9.40 -0.58 -4.61
C MET A 380 -9.28 -0.22 -6.09
N VAL A 381 -8.22 -0.75 -6.70
CA VAL A 381 -7.98 -0.69 -8.15
C VAL A 381 -7.71 -2.09 -8.66
N ALA A 382 -8.35 -2.48 -9.77
CA ALA A 382 -8.08 -3.71 -10.48
C ALA A 382 -7.57 -3.44 -11.90
N LEU A 383 -6.54 -4.16 -12.30
CA LEU A 383 -6.04 -4.20 -13.67
C LEU A 383 -6.62 -5.42 -14.37
N VAL A 384 -7.18 -5.20 -15.55
CA VAL A 384 -7.92 -6.23 -16.31
C VAL A 384 -7.33 -6.36 -17.70
N LYS A 385 -7.14 -7.60 -18.16
CA LYS A 385 -6.80 -7.86 -19.56
C LYS A 385 -7.88 -7.30 -20.48
N SER A 386 -7.45 -6.64 -21.54
CA SER A 386 -8.33 -6.30 -22.65
C SER A 386 -8.54 -7.55 -23.46
N PHE A 387 -9.76 -8.03 -23.61
CA PHE A 387 -10.10 -8.90 -24.73
C PHE A 387 -10.02 -8.03 -25.98
N MET A 388 -9.10 -8.37 -26.89
CA MET A 388 -9.10 -7.77 -28.21
C MET A 388 -10.27 -8.30 -29.01
#